data_15f6d224218f8d14a7dc19fdfcf9b992
#
_entry.id   15f6d224218f8d14a7dc19fdfcf9b992
#
_cell.length_a   1.000
_cell.length_b   1.000
_cell.length_c   1.000
_cell.angle_alpha   90.00
_cell.angle_beta   90.00
_cell.angle_gamma   90.00
#
_symmetry.space_group_name_H-M   'P 1'
#
loop_
_entity.id
_entity.type
_entity.pdbx_description
1 polymer ?
#
loop_
_entity_poly.entity_id
_entity_poly.type
_entity_poly.pdbx_seq_one_letter_code
_entity_poly.pdbx_strand_id
1 'polypeptide(L)'
;MRYGFTTGSCAAAAAKAAAYMLLTGREKHEITITTPKGILYHARMEEISRTEHSVRCAVRKDGGDDPDITTGTLIFAEVSWQEQKQEKDCGKPQILITGGVGVGTVTRPGLDQPVGSAAINHVPREMITREVEEVCALTDYAGSLLVEISVQGGEELAKKTFNPRLGIVGGISILGTTGIVEPMSSQALLDTIYVELKQKREEGNRFAAISPGNYGLEYMKRAYGFGLDRSVKCSNFIGKTMDMAVELGFEAVLLTGHIGKLVKLSGGIMDTHSREADARMELLMAAAYRAGCAPDTLGKILDCLVTEEALAYIAKDGCLSATMELLMKKILFYLKKRVKEELRVECILYANGYGELARSDGAVELLERIRGEEEHLQ
;
A
#
# COMPACT_ATOMS: atom_id res chain seq x y z
N MET A 1 18.13 11.97 -6.84
CA MET A 1 17.12 10.93 -7.12
C MET A 1 16.26 11.42 -8.28
N ARG A 2 16.18 10.63 -9.34
CA ARG A 2 15.38 10.94 -10.53
C ARG A 2 13.97 10.39 -10.34
N TYR A 3 12.96 11.24 -10.54
CA TYR A 3 11.55 10.84 -10.55
C TYR A 3 11.26 9.96 -11.77
N GLY A 4 10.32 9.03 -11.59
CA GLY A 4 9.71 8.28 -12.67
C GLY A 4 8.28 8.73 -12.94
N PHE A 5 7.60 8.03 -13.86
CA PHE A 5 6.20 8.26 -14.18
C PHE A 5 5.34 7.02 -13.88
N THR A 6 4.13 7.24 -13.41
CA THR A 6 3.23 6.16 -13.01
C THR A 6 2.66 5.43 -14.22
N THR A 7 2.09 4.21 -14.01
CA THR A 7 1.32 3.49 -15.04
C THR A 7 0.18 4.34 -15.58
N GLY A 8 -0.46 5.17 -14.73
CA GLY A 8 -1.51 6.10 -15.12
C GLY A 8 -1.03 7.18 -16.09
N SER A 9 0.16 7.77 -15.84
CA SER A 9 0.74 8.77 -16.74
C SER A 9 1.12 8.18 -18.09
N CYS A 10 1.68 6.96 -18.11
CA CYS A 10 2.00 6.26 -19.35
C CYS A 10 0.73 5.96 -20.16
N ALA A 11 -0.34 5.48 -19.49
CA ALA A 11 -1.62 5.20 -20.11
C ALA A 11 -2.27 6.46 -20.70
N ALA A 12 -2.25 7.58 -19.96
CA ALA A 12 -2.79 8.85 -20.43
C ALA A 12 -2.02 9.40 -21.65
N ALA A 13 -0.68 9.31 -21.63
CA ALA A 13 0.14 9.74 -22.76
C ALA A 13 -0.10 8.87 -24.00
N ALA A 14 -0.16 7.55 -23.83
CA ALA A 14 -0.47 6.62 -24.92
C ALA A 14 -1.87 6.88 -25.48
N ALA A 15 -2.88 7.09 -24.63
CA ALA A 15 -4.25 7.39 -25.04
C ALA A 15 -4.35 8.70 -25.81
N LYS A 16 -3.70 9.78 -25.34
CA LYS A 16 -3.62 11.06 -26.07
C LYS A 16 -3.04 10.90 -27.46
N ALA A 17 -1.92 10.19 -27.57
CA ALA A 17 -1.24 9.98 -28.85
C ALA A 17 -2.08 9.12 -29.81
N ALA A 18 -2.68 8.03 -29.31
CA ALA A 18 -3.56 7.17 -30.11
C ALA A 18 -4.79 7.93 -30.60
N ALA A 19 -5.45 8.71 -29.75
CA ALA A 19 -6.58 9.57 -30.13
C ALA A 19 -6.17 10.62 -31.19
N TYR A 20 -5.02 11.28 -31.01
CA TYR A 20 -4.50 12.22 -31.97
C TYR A 20 -4.29 11.56 -33.35
N MET A 21 -3.65 10.40 -33.37
CA MET A 21 -3.40 9.68 -34.61
C MET A 21 -4.69 9.18 -35.25
N LEU A 22 -5.67 8.74 -34.46
CA LEU A 22 -6.97 8.28 -34.96
C LEU A 22 -7.74 9.44 -35.62
N LEU A 23 -7.88 10.56 -34.93
CA LEU A 23 -8.71 11.69 -35.32
C LEU A 23 -8.09 12.52 -36.46
N THR A 24 -6.74 12.66 -36.47
CA THR A 24 -6.07 13.49 -37.49
C THR A 24 -5.54 12.69 -38.68
N GLY A 25 -5.38 11.39 -38.56
CA GLY A 25 -4.71 10.57 -39.57
C GLY A 25 -3.18 10.69 -39.60
N ARG A 26 -2.58 11.52 -38.75
CA ARG A 26 -1.13 11.81 -38.74
C ARG A 26 -0.41 11.01 -37.66
N GLU A 27 0.74 10.45 -37.98
CA GLU A 27 1.58 9.79 -36.96
C GLU A 27 2.10 10.76 -35.91
N LYS A 28 2.23 10.29 -34.68
CA LYS A 28 2.74 11.04 -33.54
C LYS A 28 3.70 10.17 -32.73
N HIS A 29 4.99 10.47 -32.77
CA HIS A 29 6.02 9.69 -32.09
C HIS A 29 6.34 10.19 -30.69
N GLU A 30 6.00 11.44 -30.37
CA GLU A 30 6.20 12.05 -29.06
C GLU A 30 4.97 12.85 -28.67
N ILE A 31 4.59 12.78 -27.42
CA ILE A 31 3.46 13.51 -26.84
C ILE A 31 3.85 14.09 -25.48
N THR A 32 3.27 15.23 -25.15
CA THR A 32 3.44 15.85 -23.83
C THR A 32 2.10 15.88 -23.11
N ILE A 33 2.09 15.46 -21.86
CA ILE A 33 0.97 15.62 -20.95
C ILE A 33 1.42 16.33 -19.67
N THR A 34 0.48 16.91 -18.95
CA THR A 34 0.72 17.47 -17.62
C THR A 34 0.21 16.53 -16.55
N THR A 35 1.10 16.07 -15.67
CA THR A 35 0.71 15.20 -14.56
C THR A 35 -0.12 15.96 -13.51
N PRO A 36 -0.88 15.29 -12.65
CA PRO A 36 -1.60 15.94 -11.54
C PRO A 36 -0.70 16.78 -10.63
N LYS A 37 0.58 16.40 -10.50
CA LYS A 37 1.59 17.20 -9.76
C LYS A 37 2.06 18.46 -10.52
N GLY A 38 1.61 18.70 -11.76
CA GLY A 38 2.00 19.83 -12.58
C GLY A 38 3.32 19.65 -13.34
N ILE A 39 3.90 18.45 -13.33
CA ILE A 39 5.15 18.14 -14.05
C ILE A 39 4.82 17.69 -15.47
N LEU A 40 5.54 18.26 -16.45
CA LEU A 40 5.42 17.86 -17.84
C LEU A 40 6.05 16.47 -18.05
N TYR A 41 5.32 15.60 -18.72
CA TYR A 41 5.78 14.30 -19.14
C TYR A 41 5.89 14.26 -20.66
N HIS A 42 7.12 14.19 -21.16
CA HIS A 42 7.44 14.01 -22.58
C HIS A 42 7.58 12.51 -22.84
N ALA A 43 6.53 11.90 -23.36
CA ALA A 43 6.49 10.47 -23.61
C ALA A 43 6.79 10.17 -25.08
N ARG A 44 7.62 9.16 -25.31
CA ARG A 44 7.89 8.61 -26.65
C ARG A 44 6.99 7.42 -26.92
N MET A 45 6.40 7.39 -28.12
CA MET A 45 5.52 6.30 -28.57
C MET A 45 6.34 5.16 -29.13
N GLU A 46 5.99 3.96 -28.73
CA GLU A 46 6.51 2.69 -29.27
C GLU A 46 5.35 1.85 -29.80
N GLU A 47 5.63 0.83 -30.60
CA GLU A 47 4.66 -0.16 -31.08
C GLU A 47 3.40 0.44 -31.67
N ILE A 48 3.57 1.48 -32.55
CA ILE A 48 2.43 2.13 -33.21
C ILE A 48 1.85 1.18 -34.25
N SER A 49 0.55 0.91 -34.14
CA SER A 49 -0.22 0.16 -35.15
C SER A 49 -1.54 0.84 -35.42
N ARG A 50 -2.01 0.72 -36.64
CA ARG A 50 -3.25 1.37 -37.11
C ARG A 50 -4.09 0.39 -37.92
N THR A 51 -5.38 0.39 -37.64
CA THR A 51 -6.41 -0.25 -38.47
C THR A 51 -7.31 0.82 -39.08
N GLU A 52 -8.33 0.42 -39.78
CA GLU A 52 -9.39 1.32 -40.29
C GLU A 52 -10.21 1.95 -39.14
N HIS A 53 -10.35 1.22 -38.00
CA HIS A 53 -11.25 1.59 -36.91
C HIS A 53 -10.54 1.96 -35.62
N SER A 54 -9.24 1.73 -35.50
CA SER A 54 -8.47 1.96 -34.25
C SER A 54 -7.04 2.36 -34.51
N VAL A 55 -6.45 3.01 -33.51
CA VAL A 55 -5.01 3.23 -33.39
C VAL A 55 -4.56 2.75 -32.03
N ARG A 56 -3.48 1.98 -32.02
CA ARG A 56 -2.82 1.47 -30.81
C ARG A 56 -1.38 1.94 -30.77
N CYS A 57 -0.92 2.39 -29.62
CA CYS A 57 0.49 2.68 -29.37
C CYS A 57 0.83 2.41 -27.92
N ALA A 58 2.12 2.40 -27.61
CA ALA A 58 2.61 2.15 -26.26
C ALA A 58 3.58 3.21 -25.78
N VAL A 59 3.68 3.33 -24.46
CA VAL A 59 4.72 4.09 -23.76
C VAL A 59 5.50 3.14 -22.87
N ARG A 60 6.83 3.19 -22.95
CA ARG A 60 7.70 2.44 -22.03
C ARG A 60 7.76 3.15 -20.69
N LYS A 61 7.35 2.43 -19.64
CA LYS A 61 7.36 2.99 -18.30
C LYS A 61 8.78 3.19 -17.79
N ASP A 62 9.07 4.41 -17.35
CA ASP A 62 10.29 4.78 -16.66
C ASP A 62 9.95 5.06 -15.17
N GLY A 63 10.39 4.18 -14.28
CA GLY A 63 10.19 4.31 -12.83
C GLY A 63 11.18 5.25 -12.13
N GLY A 64 12.12 5.88 -12.87
CA GLY A 64 13.17 6.69 -12.27
C GLY A 64 14.16 5.82 -11.49
N ASP A 65 14.58 6.32 -10.33
CA ASP A 65 15.49 5.60 -9.42
C ASP A 65 14.73 4.65 -8.46
N ASP A 66 13.39 4.53 -8.62
CA ASP A 66 12.59 3.60 -7.81
C ASP A 66 12.76 2.15 -8.30
N PRO A 67 12.91 1.17 -7.40
CA PRO A 67 12.97 -0.25 -7.76
C PRO A 67 11.59 -0.83 -8.15
N ASP A 68 10.79 -0.05 -8.84
CA ASP A 68 9.46 -0.44 -9.31
C ASP A 68 9.55 -1.58 -10.34
N ILE A 69 8.89 -2.68 -10.05
CA ILE A 69 8.88 -3.89 -10.87
C ILE A 69 8.26 -3.67 -12.25
N THR A 70 7.46 -2.63 -12.42
CA THR A 70 6.83 -2.27 -13.70
C THR A 70 7.72 -1.39 -14.58
N THR A 71 8.93 -1.03 -14.12
CA THR A 71 9.91 -0.27 -14.92
C THR A 71 10.29 -1.05 -16.18
N GLY A 72 10.31 -0.38 -17.33
CA GLY A 72 10.62 -0.97 -18.63
C GLY A 72 9.45 -1.64 -19.33
N THR A 73 8.29 -1.82 -18.66
CA THR A 73 7.10 -2.42 -19.23
C THR A 73 6.42 -1.47 -20.21
N LEU A 74 5.88 -2.00 -21.31
CA LEU A 74 5.06 -1.25 -22.26
C LEU A 74 3.62 -1.15 -21.76
N ILE A 75 3.14 0.10 -21.66
CA ILE A 75 1.75 0.42 -21.35
C ILE A 75 1.10 0.87 -22.66
N PHE A 76 0.14 0.11 -23.14
CA PHE A 76 -0.57 0.36 -24.39
C PHE A 76 -1.87 1.12 -24.14
N ALA A 77 -2.22 1.96 -25.10
CA ALA A 77 -3.59 2.42 -25.29
C ALA A 77 -4.01 2.15 -26.73
N GLU A 78 -5.17 1.55 -26.87
CA GLU A 78 -5.88 1.45 -28.16
C GLU A 78 -7.10 2.35 -28.11
N VAL A 79 -7.20 3.27 -29.06
CA VAL A 79 -8.36 4.16 -29.20
C VAL A 79 -9.10 3.78 -30.47
N SER A 80 -10.39 3.53 -30.34
CA SER A 80 -11.27 3.13 -31.44
C SER A 80 -12.56 3.92 -31.44
N TRP A 81 -13.19 3.98 -32.63
CA TRP A 81 -14.52 4.54 -32.78
C TRP A 81 -15.53 3.67 -32.02
N GLN A 82 -16.41 4.33 -31.25
CA GLN A 82 -17.53 3.66 -30.59
C GLN A 82 -18.84 4.06 -31.29
N GLU A 83 -19.63 3.09 -31.70
CA GLU A 83 -20.97 3.37 -32.22
C GLU A 83 -21.83 4.00 -31.12
N GLN A 84 -22.46 5.14 -31.44
CA GLN A 84 -23.37 5.81 -30.52
C GLN A 84 -24.60 4.94 -30.29
N LYS A 85 -24.77 4.40 -29.08
CA LYS A 85 -26.10 4.04 -28.60
C LYS A 85 -26.83 5.35 -28.32
N GLN A 86 -27.90 5.58 -29.06
CA GLN A 86 -28.73 6.79 -28.98
C GLN A 86 -29.03 7.19 -27.53
N GLU A 87 -28.29 8.16 -26.98
CA GLU A 87 -28.75 8.98 -25.86
C GLU A 87 -28.04 10.33 -25.90
N LYS A 88 -28.86 11.36 -26.13
CA LYS A 88 -28.65 12.80 -25.98
C LYS A 88 -27.27 13.38 -26.32
N ASP A 89 -27.25 13.96 -27.48
CA ASP A 89 -26.32 14.96 -27.99
C ASP A 89 -26.12 16.12 -26.97
N CYS A 90 -25.10 16.02 -26.13
CA CYS A 90 -24.69 17.10 -25.23
C CYS A 90 -23.58 17.97 -25.83
N GLY A 91 -23.18 17.72 -27.09
CA GLY A 91 -22.10 18.46 -27.76
C GLY A 91 -20.70 18.20 -27.13
N LYS A 92 -20.56 17.20 -26.26
CA LYS A 92 -19.27 16.78 -25.66
C LYS A 92 -18.94 15.37 -26.10
N PRO A 93 -17.64 15.07 -26.33
CA PRO A 93 -17.20 13.71 -26.64
C PRO A 93 -17.47 12.77 -25.46
N GLN A 94 -17.87 11.53 -25.76
CA GLN A 94 -18.02 10.48 -24.77
C GLN A 94 -16.78 9.57 -24.82
N ILE A 95 -16.07 9.41 -23.70
CA ILE A 95 -14.87 8.60 -23.60
C ILE A 95 -15.13 7.43 -22.66
N LEU A 96 -15.12 6.23 -23.23
CA LEU A 96 -15.27 4.98 -22.48
C LEU A 96 -13.88 4.38 -22.25
N ILE A 97 -13.55 4.03 -21.00
CA ILE A 97 -12.24 3.46 -20.64
C ILE A 97 -12.43 2.04 -20.13
N THR A 98 -11.72 1.11 -20.74
CA THR A 98 -11.71 -0.31 -20.37
C THR A 98 -10.29 -0.84 -20.18
N GLY A 99 -10.16 -1.99 -19.53
CA GLY A 99 -8.91 -2.74 -19.40
C GLY A 99 -8.87 -3.89 -20.38
N GLY A 100 -7.75 -4.03 -21.05
CA GLY A 100 -7.39 -5.15 -21.92
C GLY A 100 -6.38 -6.09 -21.24
N VAL A 101 -5.64 -6.82 -22.06
CA VAL A 101 -4.67 -7.83 -21.59
C VAL A 101 -3.64 -7.22 -20.62
N GLY A 102 -3.42 -7.87 -19.49
CA GLY A 102 -2.44 -7.47 -18.48
C GLY A 102 -2.90 -6.36 -17.53
N VAL A 103 -4.10 -5.79 -17.72
CA VAL A 103 -4.78 -4.96 -16.74
C VAL A 103 -5.69 -5.84 -15.89
N GLY A 104 -5.54 -5.76 -14.56
CA GLY A 104 -6.29 -6.59 -13.63
C GLY A 104 -7.77 -6.20 -13.52
N THR A 105 -8.57 -7.14 -13.04
CA THR A 105 -9.98 -6.94 -12.69
C THR A 105 -10.13 -6.90 -11.19
N VAL A 106 -10.91 -5.98 -10.68
CA VAL A 106 -11.26 -5.87 -9.26
C VAL A 106 -12.22 -7.00 -8.87
N THR A 107 -11.85 -7.80 -7.88
CA THR A 107 -12.67 -8.94 -7.40
C THR A 107 -13.14 -8.79 -5.96
N ARG A 108 -12.63 -7.80 -5.22
CA ARG A 108 -13.00 -7.53 -3.82
C ARG A 108 -13.46 -6.09 -3.64
N PRO A 109 -14.39 -5.81 -2.71
CA PRO A 109 -14.79 -4.46 -2.36
C PRO A 109 -13.65 -3.68 -1.69
N GLY A 110 -13.82 -2.35 -1.52
CA GLY A 110 -12.86 -1.49 -0.82
C GLY A 110 -11.75 -0.91 -1.68
N LEU A 111 -11.63 -1.34 -2.95
CA LEU A 111 -10.74 -0.73 -3.93
C LEU A 111 -11.36 0.54 -4.53
N ASP A 112 -10.56 1.27 -5.30
CA ASP A 112 -10.97 2.49 -5.99
C ASP A 112 -12.12 2.25 -6.98
N GLN A 113 -12.09 1.11 -7.68
CA GLN A 113 -13.10 0.74 -8.66
C GLN A 113 -14.04 -0.35 -8.14
N PRO A 114 -15.29 -0.40 -8.62
CA PRO A 114 -16.25 -1.44 -8.25
C PRO A 114 -15.77 -2.84 -8.65
N VAL A 115 -16.28 -3.86 -7.94
CA VAL A 115 -16.07 -5.27 -8.30
C VAL A 115 -16.54 -5.53 -9.72
N GLY A 116 -15.75 -6.27 -10.49
CA GLY A 116 -15.96 -6.57 -11.90
C GLY A 116 -15.38 -5.53 -12.86
N SER A 117 -14.95 -4.38 -12.39
CA SER A 117 -14.34 -3.33 -13.21
C SER A 117 -12.84 -3.56 -13.42
N ALA A 118 -12.31 -3.00 -14.52
CA ALA A 118 -10.88 -2.93 -14.75
C ALA A 118 -10.20 -2.11 -13.63
N ALA A 119 -9.06 -2.59 -13.13
CA ALA A 119 -8.29 -1.94 -12.07
C ALA A 119 -7.54 -0.71 -12.61
N ILE A 120 -8.27 0.26 -13.13
CA ILE A 120 -7.79 1.57 -13.57
C ILE A 120 -8.39 2.59 -12.61
N ASN A 121 -7.58 3.13 -11.70
CA ASN A 121 -8.03 4.02 -10.63
C ASN A 121 -8.62 5.34 -11.18
N HIS A 122 -9.35 6.08 -10.33
CA HIS A 122 -10.06 7.30 -10.76
C HIS A 122 -9.10 8.35 -11.34
N VAL A 123 -7.96 8.65 -10.68
CA VAL A 123 -7.01 9.65 -11.18
C VAL A 123 -6.45 9.30 -12.57
N PRO A 124 -5.95 8.07 -12.86
CA PRO A 124 -5.64 7.64 -14.21
C PRO A 124 -6.80 7.78 -15.21
N ARG A 125 -8.04 7.43 -14.81
CA ARG A 125 -9.22 7.62 -15.67
C ARG A 125 -9.45 9.08 -16.00
N GLU A 126 -9.38 9.97 -15.01
CA GLU A 126 -9.48 11.43 -15.21
C GLU A 126 -8.38 11.96 -16.11
N MET A 127 -7.14 11.50 -15.94
CA MET A 127 -6.01 11.88 -16.80
C MET A 127 -6.27 11.44 -18.26
N ILE A 128 -6.65 10.18 -18.47
CA ILE A 128 -6.95 9.64 -19.80
C ILE A 128 -8.08 10.44 -20.44
N THR A 129 -9.17 10.64 -19.72
CA THR A 129 -10.34 11.40 -20.22
C THR A 129 -9.93 12.81 -20.61
N ARG A 130 -9.27 13.56 -19.74
CA ARG A 130 -8.82 14.93 -20.00
C ARG A 130 -7.92 15.02 -21.23
N GLU A 131 -6.93 14.15 -21.34
CA GLU A 131 -5.96 14.18 -22.44
C GLU A 131 -6.62 13.80 -23.79
N VAL A 132 -7.59 12.89 -23.81
CA VAL A 132 -8.35 12.53 -24.99
C VAL A 132 -9.37 13.63 -25.37
N GLU A 133 -10.06 14.22 -24.39
CA GLU A 133 -10.96 15.38 -24.61
C GLU A 133 -10.23 16.58 -25.21
N GLU A 134 -8.99 16.85 -24.79
CA GLU A 134 -8.16 17.89 -25.38
C GLU A 134 -7.94 17.64 -26.89
N VAL A 135 -7.69 16.39 -27.29
CA VAL A 135 -7.53 16.03 -28.69
C VAL A 135 -8.85 16.13 -29.44
N CYS A 136 -9.97 15.69 -28.84
CA CYS A 136 -11.30 15.86 -29.44
C CYS A 136 -11.61 17.33 -29.68
N ALA A 137 -11.31 18.22 -28.74
CA ALA A 137 -11.49 19.67 -28.87
C ALA A 137 -10.61 20.26 -29.99
N LEU A 138 -9.37 19.79 -30.14
CA LEU A 138 -8.46 20.23 -31.21
C LEU A 138 -8.93 19.80 -32.63
N THR A 139 -9.78 18.80 -32.72
CA THR A 139 -10.26 18.21 -34.00
C THR A 139 -11.75 18.43 -34.21
N ASP A 140 -12.41 19.22 -33.37
CA ASP A 140 -13.87 19.44 -33.38
C ASP A 140 -14.69 18.12 -33.38
N TYR A 141 -14.16 17.08 -32.72
CA TYR A 141 -14.80 15.78 -32.61
C TYR A 141 -15.70 15.70 -31.37
N ALA A 142 -16.97 15.39 -31.58
CA ALA A 142 -17.98 15.29 -30.50
C ALA A 142 -18.61 13.89 -30.38
N GLY A 143 -18.05 12.90 -31.03
CA GLY A 143 -18.54 11.51 -31.00
C GLY A 143 -18.04 10.71 -29.81
N SER A 144 -18.24 9.39 -29.85
CA SER A 144 -17.81 8.47 -28.77
C SER A 144 -16.52 7.74 -29.15
N LEU A 145 -15.60 7.61 -28.18
CA LEU A 145 -14.36 6.87 -28.32
C LEU A 145 -14.26 5.82 -27.22
N LEU A 146 -13.78 4.63 -27.58
CA LEU A 146 -13.37 3.60 -26.62
C LEU A 146 -11.85 3.64 -26.47
N VAL A 147 -11.37 3.70 -25.23
CA VAL A 147 -9.95 3.65 -24.88
C VAL A 147 -9.72 2.36 -24.10
N GLU A 148 -9.01 1.41 -24.69
CA GLU A 148 -8.58 0.19 -24.04
C GLU A 148 -7.12 0.31 -23.58
N ILE A 149 -6.86 0.09 -22.29
CA ILE A 149 -5.51 0.09 -21.73
C ILE A 149 -5.04 -1.35 -21.53
N SER A 150 -3.87 -1.67 -22.04
CA SER A 150 -3.23 -2.99 -21.89
C SER A 150 -1.81 -2.87 -21.38
N VAL A 151 -1.29 -3.92 -20.77
CA VAL A 151 0.07 -3.96 -20.19
C VAL A 151 0.81 -5.20 -20.65
N GLN A 152 1.96 -5.01 -21.28
CA GLN A 152 2.79 -6.14 -21.69
C GLN A 152 3.28 -6.95 -20.47
N GLY A 153 2.95 -8.25 -20.45
CA GLY A 153 3.35 -9.14 -19.36
C GLY A 153 2.72 -8.82 -18.01
N GLY A 154 1.63 -8.02 -17.97
CA GLY A 154 1.00 -7.55 -16.75
C GLY A 154 0.50 -8.67 -15.83
N GLU A 155 0.08 -9.81 -16.37
CA GLU A 155 -0.33 -10.98 -15.59
C GLU A 155 0.84 -11.57 -14.77
N GLU A 156 2.02 -11.71 -15.38
CA GLU A 156 3.21 -12.22 -14.68
C GLU A 156 3.78 -11.18 -13.71
N LEU A 157 3.72 -9.91 -14.08
CA LEU A 157 4.13 -8.83 -13.18
C LEU A 157 3.24 -8.77 -11.94
N ALA A 158 1.92 -8.94 -12.09
CA ALA A 158 0.98 -8.92 -10.98
C ALA A 158 1.33 -9.93 -9.88
N LYS A 159 1.81 -11.13 -10.24
CA LYS A 159 2.22 -12.17 -9.29
C LYS A 159 3.33 -11.71 -8.33
N LYS A 160 4.12 -10.72 -8.73
CA LYS A 160 5.23 -10.15 -7.96
C LYS A 160 4.87 -8.85 -7.23
N THR A 161 3.60 -8.44 -7.29
CA THR A 161 3.06 -7.24 -6.66
C THR A 161 2.09 -7.59 -5.54
N PHE A 162 1.54 -6.57 -4.88
CA PHE A 162 0.44 -6.74 -3.92
C PHE A 162 -0.93 -6.95 -4.58
N ASN A 163 -1.06 -6.82 -5.89
CA ASN A 163 -2.34 -6.89 -6.60
C ASN A 163 -3.16 -8.15 -6.29
N PRO A 164 -2.61 -9.39 -6.34
CA PRO A 164 -3.39 -10.59 -6.02
C PRO A 164 -3.92 -10.57 -4.58
N ARG A 165 -3.12 -10.06 -3.64
CA ARG A 165 -3.51 -9.93 -2.23
C ARG A 165 -4.65 -8.93 -2.04
N LEU A 166 -4.66 -7.85 -2.84
CA LEU A 166 -5.71 -6.84 -2.84
C LEU A 166 -6.96 -7.26 -3.66
N GLY A 167 -6.99 -8.48 -4.21
CA GLY A 167 -8.10 -8.94 -5.03
C GLY A 167 -8.14 -8.32 -6.42
N ILE A 168 -6.98 -7.98 -6.98
CA ILE A 168 -6.83 -7.58 -8.39
C ILE A 168 -6.26 -8.77 -9.13
N VAL A 169 -7.04 -9.35 -10.04
CA VAL A 169 -6.76 -10.62 -10.71
C VAL A 169 -6.60 -10.42 -12.23
N GLY A 170 -5.70 -11.18 -12.85
CA GLY A 170 -5.50 -11.18 -14.31
C GLY A 170 -4.56 -10.09 -14.82
N GLY A 171 -3.98 -9.26 -13.96
CA GLY A 171 -3.05 -8.22 -14.36
C GLY A 171 -2.69 -7.24 -13.24
N ILE A 172 -1.97 -6.18 -13.61
CA ILE A 172 -1.63 -5.09 -12.69
C ILE A 172 -2.71 -4.01 -12.66
N SER A 173 -2.69 -3.18 -11.62
CA SER A 173 -3.49 -1.96 -11.56
C SER A 173 -2.81 -0.81 -12.31
N ILE A 174 -3.62 0.03 -12.96
CA ILE A 174 -3.21 1.31 -13.51
C ILE A 174 -3.47 2.37 -12.44
N LEU A 175 -2.42 2.87 -11.83
CA LEU A 175 -2.48 3.75 -10.65
C LEU A 175 -1.53 4.95 -10.76
N GLY A 176 -1.67 5.90 -9.84
CA GLY A 176 -0.80 7.05 -9.68
C GLY A 176 -1.58 8.33 -9.42
N THR A 177 -1.67 8.72 -8.15
CA THR A 177 -2.41 9.92 -7.70
C THR A 177 -1.74 11.23 -8.13
N THR A 178 -0.40 11.25 -8.13
CA THR A 178 0.41 12.42 -8.53
C THR A 178 0.89 12.38 -9.98
N GLY A 179 0.75 11.21 -10.63
CA GLY A 179 1.31 10.94 -11.96
C GLY A 179 2.81 10.66 -11.96
N ILE A 180 3.50 10.75 -10.81
CA ILE A 180 4.95 10.63 -10.66
C ILE A 180 5.27 9.51 -9.69
N VAL A 181 6.34 8.78 -9.98
CA VAL A 181 6.97 7.83 -9.06
C VAL A 181 8.07 8.57 -8.30
N GLU A 182 7.87 8.74 -7.00
CA GLU A 182 8.91 9.24 -6.09
C GLU A 182 9.65 8.05 -5.49
N PRO A 183 10.97 7.92 -5.73
CA PRO A 183 11.73 6.79 -5.23
C PRO A 183 11.61 6.64 -3.71
N MET A 184 11.34 5.42 -3.24
CA MET A 184 11.18 5.08 -1.82
C MET A 184 10.10 5.90 -1.09
N SER A 185 8.99 6.19 -1.76
CA SER A 185 7.90 6.99 -1.21
C SER A 185 7.25 6.32 0.02
N SER A 186 7.37 6.97 1.17
CA SER A 186 6.63 6.60 2.39
C SER A 186 5.12 6.69 2.18
N GLN A 187 4.66 7.62 1.33
CA GLN A 187 3.25 7.79 1.02
C GLN A 187 2.66 6.58 0.29
N ALA A 188 3.38 6.00 -0.67
CA ALA A 188 2.92 4.79 -1.37
C ALA A 188 2.70 3.60 -0.42
N LEU A 189 3.57 3.45 0.59
CA LEU A 189 3.38 2.42 1.63
C LEU A 189 2.18 2.74 2.52
N LEU A 190 1.97 3.99 2.90
CA LEU A 190 0.80 4.42 3.68
C LEU A 190 -0.51 4.20 2.91
N ASP A 191 -0.53 4.52 1.62
CA ASP A 191 -1.70 4.28 0.76
C ASP A 191 -2.02 2.79 0.66
N THR A 192 -1.00 1.93 0.57
CA THR A 192 -1.19 0.47 0.58
C THR A 192 -1.78 -0.02 1.91
N ILE A 193 -1.27 0.47 3.05
CA ILE A 193 -1.80 0.14 4.39
C ILE A 193 -3.26 0.56 4.51
N TYR A 194 -3.59 1.77 4.04
CA TYR A 194 -4.95 2.28 4.06
C TYR A 194 -5.91 1.41 3.24
N VAL A 195 -5.49 1.02 2.03
CA VAL A 195 -6.28 0.15 1.15
C VAL A 195 -6.49 -1.23 1.78
N GLU A 196 -5.46 -1.85 2.38
CA GLU A 196 -5.59 -3.14 3.07
C GLU A 196 -6.58 -3.06 4.26
N LEU A 197 -6.50 -2.01 5.06
CA LEU A 197 -7.45 -1.79 6.17
C LEU A 197 -8.87 -1.56 5.64
N LYS A 198 -9.02 -0.70 4.65
CA LYS A 198 -10.32 -0.39 4.04
C LYS A 198 -10.99 -1.64 3.49
N GLN A 199 -10.26 -2.50 2.76
CA GLN A 199 -10.79 -3.76 2.27
C GLN A 199 -11.32 -4.64 3.39
N LYS A 200 -10.53 -4.85 4.44
CA LYS A 200 -11.00 -5.63 5.60
C LYS A 200 -12.28 -5.05 6.20
N ARG A 201 -12.38 -3.73 6.28
CA ARG A 201 -13.57 -3.08 6.82
C ARG A 201 -14.80 -3.26 5.94
N GLU A 202 -14.64 -3.12 4.63
CA GLU A 202 -15.69 -3.33 3.62
C GLU A 202 -16.12 -4.81 3.51
N GLU A 203 -15.21 -5.74 3.80
CA GLU A 203 -15.52 -7.18 3.95
C GLU A 203 -16.32 -7.48 5.22
N GLY A 204 -16.55 -6.50 6.11
CA GLY A 204 -17.33 -6.63 7.32
C GLY A 204 -16.51 -6.87 8.60
N ASN A 205 -15.18 -6.92 8.51
CA ASN A 205 -14.33 -7.09 9.69
C ASN A 205 -14.44 -5.90 10.63
N ARG A 206 -14.75 -6.14 11.89
CA ARG A 206 -14.78 -5.11 12.95
C ARG A 206 -13.44 -4.98 13.66
N PHE A 207 -12.62 -6.02 13.58
CA PHE A 207 -11.33 -6.13 14.23
C PHE A 207 -10.21 -6.33 13.20
N ALA A 208 -9.01 -5.83 13.49
CA ALA A 208 -7.86 -6.02 12.61
C ALA A 208 -6.62 -6.48 13.36
N ALA A 209 -5.86 -7.41 12.76
CA ALA A 209 -4.50 -7.71 13.18
C ALA A 209 -3.52 -6.84 12.38
N ILE A 210 -2.56 -6.22 13.05
CA ILE A 210 -1.54 -5.35 12.47
C ILE A 210 -0.15 -5.84 12.88
N SER A 211 0.79 -5.86 11.94
CA SER A 211 2.18 -6.21 12.24
C SER A 211 3.18 -5.35 11.46
N PRO A 212 4.32 -4.94 12.06
CA PRO A 212 5.37 -4.17 11.37
C PRO A 212 6.13 -4.93 10.28
N GLY A 213 5.89 -6.21 10.11
CA GLY A 213 6.57 -7.05 9.12
C GLY A 213 6.40 -8.54 9.41
N ASN A 214 7.22 -9.37 8.77
CA ASN A 214 7.12 -10.83 8.84
C ASN A 214 7.97 -11.45 9.97
N TYR A 215 8.71 -10.65 10.74
CA TYR A 215 9.47 -11.16 11.89
C TYR A 215 8.50 -11.75 12.90
N GLY A 216 8.72 -13.01 13.27
CA GLY A 216 7.82 -13.74 14.16
C GLY A 216 6.67 -14.49 13.49
N LEU A 217 6.66 -14.57 12.15
CA LEU A 217 5.67 -15.36 11.40
C LEU A 217 5.58 -16.79 11.95
N GLU A 218 6.71 -17.45 12.13
CA GLU A 218 6.78 -18.80 12.69
C GLU A 218 6.31 -18.85 14.15
N TYR A 219 6.65 -17.82 14.92
CA TYR A 219 6.22 -17.74 16.31
C TYR A 219 4.69 -17.66 16.41
N MET A 220 4.06 -16.68 15.75
CA MET A 220 2.59 -16.50 15.80
C MET A 220 1.83 -17.73 15.27
N LYS A 221 2.35 -18.34 14.20
CA LYS A 221 1.78 -19.56 13.64
C LYS A 221 1.88 -20.74 14.60
N ARG A 222 3.03 -20.92 15.26
CA ARG A 222 3.26 -22.01 16.19
C ARG A 222 2.55 -21.81 17.54
N ALA A 223 2.62 -20.60 18.11
CA ALA A 223 2.09 -20.31 19.42
C ALA A 223 0.57 -20.12 19.42
N TYR A 224 0.05 -19.54 18.36
CA TYR A 224 -1.35 -19.14 18.27
C TYR A 224 -2.09 -19.71 17.05
N GLY A 225 -1.43 -20.48 16.17
CA GLY A 225 -2.02 -20.95 14.91
C GLY A 225 -2.43 -19.81 13.97
N PHE A 226 -1.93 -18.58 14.19
CA PHE A 226 -2.27 -17.39 13.42
C PHE A 226 -1.13 -16.99 12.49
N GLY A 227 -1.39 -17.01 11.18
CA GLY A 227 -0.42 -16.54 10.19
C GLY A 227 -0.42 -15.03 10.10
N LEU A 228 0.77 -14.40 10.20
CA LEU A 228 0.90 -12.94 10.01
C LEU A 228 0.62 -12.46 8.58
N ASP A 229 0.46 -13.36 7.63
CA ASP A 229 -0.06 -13.11 6.28
C ASP A 229 -1.50 -12.56 6.29
N ARG A 230 -2.26 -12.91 7.33
CA ARG A 230 -3.61 -12.38 7.59
C ARG A 230 -3.60 -10.98 8.21
N SER A 231 -2.48 -10.51 8.74
CA SER A 231 -2.34 -9.18 9.34
C SER A 231 -2.04 -8.11 8.29
N VAL A 232 -2.50 -6.88 8.54
CA VAL A 232 -2.10 -5.71 7.77
C VAL A 232 -0.65 -5.36 8.09
N LYS A 233 0.16 -5.21 7.06
CA LYS A 233 1.60 -4.92 7.20
C LYS A 233 1.83 -3.43 7.33
N CYS A 234 2.01 -2.94 8.54
CA CYS A 234 2.15 -1.50 8.80
C CYS A 234 3.58 -0.96 8.65
N SER A 235 4.57 -1.79 8.29
CA SER A 235 5.98 -1.39 8.18
C SER A 235 6.48 -0.70 9.45
N ASN A 236 6.94 0.53 9.37
CA ASN A 236 7.36 1.35 10.49
C ASN A 236 6.26 2.32 10.96
N PHE A 237 5.16 2.44 10.21
CA PHE A 237 4.13 3.47 10.38
C PHE A 237 3.03 3.07 11.37
N ILE A 238 3.41 2.52 12.53
CA ILE A 238 2.45 1.99 13.52
C ILE A 238 1.43 3.07 13.91
N GLY A 239 1.90 4.28 14.21
CA GLY A 239 1.00 5.37 14.60
C GLY A 239 0.01 5.77 13.50
N LYS A 240 0.48 5.93 12.27
CA LYS A 240 -0.39 6.25 11.13
C LYS A 240 -1.41 5.15 10.87
N THR A 241 -1.00 3.89 11.02
CA THR A 241 -1.89 2.74 10.87
C THR A 241 -2.99 2.74 11.93
N MET A 242 -2.67 3.13 13.18
CA MET A 242 -3.70 3.30 14.23
C MET A 242 -4.68 4.42 13.89
N ASP A 243 -4.19 5.57 13.38
CA ASP A 243 -5.06 6.67 12.95
C ASP A 243 -6.02 6.22 11.84
N MET A 244 -5.52 5.47 10.84
CA MET A 244 -6.32 4.91 9.75
C MET A 244 -7.38 3.91 10.27
N ALA A 245 -7.02 3.08 11.26
CA ALA A 245 -7.98 2.15 11.85
C ALA A 245 -9.11 2.87 12.58
N VAL A 246 -8.83 3.98 13.27
CA VAL A 246 -9.85 4.85 13.87
C VAL A 246 -10.73 5.47 12.79
N GLU A 247 -10.14 6.08 11.78
CA GLU A 247 -10.85 6.72 10.65
C GLU A 247 -11.82 5.76 9.95
N LEU A 248 -11.38 4.51 9.74
CA LEU A 248 -12.18 3.47 9.09
C LEU A 248 -13.21 2.81 10.02
N GLY A 249 -13.26 3.19 11.30
CA GLY A 249 -14.26 2.72 12.25
C GLY A 249 -14.05 1.27 12.71
N PHE A 250 -12.80 0.82 12.85
CA PHE A 250 -12.52 -0.43 13.54
C PHE A 250 -12.82 -0.31 15.04
N GLU A 251 -13.33 -1.38 15.64
CA GLU A 251 -13.62 -1.43 17.09
C GLU A 251 -12.39 -1.82 17.91
N ALA A 252 -11.55 -2.71 17.38
CA ALA A 252 -10.32 -3.11 18.03
C ALA A 252 -9.20 -3.49 17.05
N VAL A 253 -7.96 -3.31 17.50
CA VAL A 253 -6.75 -3.68 16.78
C VAL A 253 -5.83 -4.51 17.68
N LEU A 254 -5.34 -5.63 17.16
CA LEU A 254 -4.27 -6.41 17.75
C LEU A 254 -2.94 -6.09 17.06
N LEU A 255 -2.05 -5.40 17.76
CA LEU A 255 -0.69 -5.15 17.30
C LEU A 255 0.23 -6.30 17.72
N THR A 256 0.88 -6.96 16.78
CA THR A 256 1.85 -8.01 17.07
C THR A 256 3.21 -7.64 16.49
N GLY A 257 4.26 -7.73 17.28
CA GLY A 257 5.56 -7.32 16.77
C GLY A 257 6.76 -7.73 17.59
N HIS A 258 7.91 -7.70 16.91
CA HIS A 258 9.21 -7.96 17.53
C HIS A 258 9.65 -6.79 18.40
N ILE A 259 10.30 -7.10 19.54
CA ILE A 259 10.77 -6.12 20.52
C ILE A 259 11.65 -5.04 19.89
N GLY A 260 12.49 -5.38 18.92
CA GLY A 260 13.38 -4.43 18.24
C GLY A 260 12.67 -3.23 17.58
N LYS A 261 11.36 -3.37 17.29
CA LYS A 261 10.52 -2.25 16.85
C LYS A 261 9.59 -1.74 17.94
N LEU A 262 8.88 -2.65 18.64
CA LEU A 262 7.83 -2.25 19.57
C LEU A 262 8.35 -1.59 20.85
N VAL A 263 9.59 -1.86 21.25
CA VAL A 263 10.20 -1.15 22.39
C VAL A 263 10.15 0.38 22.22
N LYS A 264 10.28 0.88 21.00
CA LYS A 264 10.22 2.32 20.69
C LYS A 264 8.87 2.96 21.03
N LEU A 265 7.80 2.18 20.95
CA LEU A 265 6.46 2.64 21.34
C LEU A 265 6.36 2.96 22.83
N SER A 266 7.18 2.31 23.67
CA SER A 266 7.22 2.61 25.11
C SER A 266 7.74 4.01 25.43
N GLY A 267 8.42 4.64 24.48
CA GLY A 267 8.83 6.05 24.49
C GLY A 267 7.92 6.97 23.68
N GLY A 268 6.81 6.45 23.12
CA GLY A 268 5.90 7.23 22.27
C GLY A 268 6.39 7.41 20.83
N ILE A 269 7.43 6.70 20.40
CA ILE A 269 7.98 6.76 19.03
C ILE A 269 7.10 5.88 18.14
N MET A 270 6.21 6.51 17.37
CA MET A 270 5.16 5.84 16.58
C MET A 270 5.56 5.50 15.15
N ASP A 271 6.59 6.14 14.60
CA ASP A 271 7.33 5.68 13.43
C ASP A 271 8.62 5.00 13.91
N THR A 272 8.68 3.68 13.72
CA THR A 272 9.77 2.86 14.29
C THR A 272 10.99 2.77 13.37
N HIS A 273 11.05 3.56 12.28
CA HIS A 273 12.23 3.62 11.44
C HIS A 273 13.43 4.17 12.22
N SER A 274 14.62 3.59 12.03
CA SER A 274 15.83 4.01 12.76
C SER A 274 16.27 5.43 12.43
N ARG A 275 15.90 5.94 11.25
CA ARG A 275 16.15 7.33 10.83
C ARG A 275 15.35 8.34 11.67
N GLU A 276 14.16 7.97 12.14
CA GLU A 276 13.31 8.84 12.96
C GLU A 276 13.80 8.90 14.40
N ALA A 277 14.08 7.74 14.97
CA ALA A 277 14.67 7.62 16.32
C ALA A 277 15.20 6.20 16.53
N ASP A 278 16.27 6.10 17.34
CA ASP A 278 16.72 4.83 17.91
C ASP A 278 17.03 5.02 19.39
N ALA A 279 16.06 4.80 20.24
CA ALA A 279 16.19 4.88 21.70
C ALA A 279 15.91 3.50 22.35
N ARG A 280 16.23 2.41 21.64
CA ARG A 280 15.88 1.04 22.08
C ARG A 280 16.54 0.68 23.40
N MET A 281 17.84 0.96 23.53
CA MET A 281 18.61 0.56 24.70
C MET A 281 18.29 1.44 25.91
N GLU A 282 18.08 2.73 25.72
CA GLU A 282 17.65 3.67 26.74
C GLU A 282 16.27 3.29 27.31
N LEU A 283 15.34 2.92 26.44
CA LEU A 283 13.99 2.50 26.85
C LEU A 283 14.00 1.15 27.58
N LEU A 284 14.81 0.19 27.11
CA LEU A 284 15.04 -1.08 27.79
C LEU A 284 15.69 -0.87 29.14
N MET A 285 16.76 -0.06 29.19
CA MET A 285 17.47 0.26 30.44
C MET A 285 16.54 0.93 31.47
N ALA A 286 15.74 1.90 31.04
CA ALA A 286 14.77 2.57 31.93
C ALA A 286 13.72 1.61 32.49
N ALA A 287 13.23 0.66 31.67
CA ALA A 287 12.32 -0.38 32.13
C ALA A 287 13.02 -1.38 33.10
N ALA A 288 14.23 -1.81 32.75
CA ALA A 288 15.03 -2.72 33.57
C ALA A 288 15.40 -2.10 34.94
N TYR A 289 15.76 -0.81 34.97
CA TYR A 289 15.99 -0.07 36.22
C TYR A 289 14.73 -0.12 37.12
N ARG A 290 13.57 0.15 36.58
CA ARG A 290 12.31 0.10 37.33
C ARG A 290 11.91 -1.30 37.76
N ALA A 291 12.37 -2.32 37.06
CA ALA A 291 12.21 -3.73 37.41
C ALA A 291 13.19 -4.21 38.48
N GLY A 292 14.15 -3.37 38.87
CA GLY A 292 15.12 -3.68 39.92
C GLY A 292 16.39 -4.39 39.42
N CYS A 293 16.73 -4.31 38.16
CA CYS A 293 18.00 -4.85 37.63
C CYS A 293 19.21 -4.15 38.27
N ALA A 294 20.30 -4.88 38.42
CA ALA A 294 21.55 -4.39 39.01
C ALA A 294 22.19 -3.28 38.14
N PRO A 295 22.88 -2.29 38.78
CA PRO A 295 23.54 -1.19 38.04
C PRO A 295 24.47 -1.64 36.92
N ASP A 296 25.24 -2.72 37.14
CA ASP A 296 26.14 -3.28 36.13
C ASP A 296 25.39 -3.81 34.90
N THR A 297 24.22 -4.40 35.09
CA THR A 297 23.34 -4.85 34.03
C THR A 297 22.81 -3.67 33.21
N LEU A 298 22.44 -2.57 33.87
CA LEU A 298 21.97 -1.36 33.24
C LEU A 298 23.02 -0.74 32.28
N GLY A 299 24.30 -0.70 32.75
CA GLY A 299 25.42 -0.26 31.93
C GLY A 299 25.59 -1.12 30.67
N LYS A 300 25.55 -2.45 30.83
CA LYS A 300 25.67 -3.39 29.71
C LYS A 300 24.55 -3.26 28.70
N ILE A 301 23.30 -2.98 29.13
CA ILE A 301 22.19 -2.76 28.24
C ILE A 301 22.48 -1.58 27.31
N LEU A 302 23.01 -0.48 27.79
CA LEU A 302 23.31 0.72 26.99
C LEU A 302 24.39 0.46 25.93
N ASP A 303 25.31 -0.47 26.19
CA ASP A 303 26.39 -0.84 25.27
C ASP A 303 25.96 -1.84 24.18
N CYS A 304 24.74 -2.43 24.30
CA CYS A 304 24.23 -3.40 23.31
C CYS A 304 23.86 -2.75 21.98
N LEU A 305 24.12 -3.46 20.91
CA LEU A 305 23.70 -3.05 19.54
C LEU A 305 22.33 -3.63 19.15
N VAL A 306 21.98 -4.80 19.71
CA VAL A 306 20.73 -5.50 19.39
C VAL A 306 19.93 -5.80 20.65
N THR A 307 18.62 -5.83 20.51
CA THR A 307 17.70 -6.04 21.64
C THR A 307 17.86 -7.42 22.31
N GLU A 308 18.19 -8.44 21.53
CA GLU A 308 18.38 -9.82 22.03
C GLU A 308 19.54 -9.93 23.00
N GLU A 309 20.61 -9.17 22.76
CA GLU A 309 21.76 -9.09 23.67
C GLU A 309 21.37 -8.44 25.00
N ALA A 310 20.64 -7.32 24.91
CA ALA A 310 20.13 -6.65 26.12
C ALA A 310 19.17 -7.55 26.93
N LEU A 311 18.29 -8.31 26.22
CA LEU A 311 17.41 -9.28 26.88
C LEU A 311 18.19 -10.37 27.61
N ALA A 312 19.31 -10.83 27.07
CA ALA A 312 20.16 -11.82 27.75
C ALA A 312 20.73 -11.31 29.09
N TYR A 313 21.17 -10.06 29.13
CA TYR A 313 21.62 -9.45 30.40
C TYR A 313 20.48 -9.29 31.40
N ILE A 314 19.30 -8.81 30.95
CA ILE A 314 18.13 -8.66 31.82
C ILE A 314 17.63 -10.02 32.34
N ALA A 315 17.65 -11.06 31.51
CA ALA A 315 17.25 -12.42 31.88
C ALA A 315 18.21 -13.01 32.92
N LYS A 316 19.53 -12.82 32.72
CA LYS A 316 20.55 -13.28 33.63
C LYS A 316 20.41 -12.64 35.03
N ASP A 317 19.92 -11.42 35.09
CA ASP A 317 19.66 -10.68 36.32
C ASP A 317 18.30 -11.03 36.96
N GLY A 318 17.52 -11.93 36.34
CA GLY A 318 16.23 -12.38 36.86
C GLY A 318 15.07 -11.39 36.66
N CYS A 319 15.30 -10.27 35.97
CA CYS A 319 14.32 -9.16 35.86
C CYS A 319 13.49 -9.18 34.56
N LEU A 320 13.61 -10.21 33.71
CA LEU A 320 13.03 -10.19 32.35
C LEU A 320 11.51 -9.99 32.38
N SER A 321 10.77 -10.79 33.11
CA SER A 321 9.30 -10.69 33.18
C SER A 321 8.84 -9.30 33.63
N ALA A 322 9.39 -8.82 34.77
CA ALA A 322 9.02 -7.51 35.32
C ALA A 322 9.36 -6.35 34.33
N THR A 323 10.51 -6.45 33.65
CA THR A 323 10.91 -5.47 32.65
C THR A 323 9.93 -5.44 31.47
N MET A 324 9.53 -6.61 30.96
CA MET A 324 8.61 -6.74 29.82
C MET A 324 7.18 -6.29 30.16
N GLU A 325 6.72 -6.55 31.38
CA GLU A 325 5.43 -6.05 31.87
C GLU A 325 5.40 -4.51 31.95
N LEU A 326 6.47 -3.90 32.46
CA LEU A 326 6.60 -2.44 32.51
C LEU A 326 6.66 -1.82 31.11
N LEU A 327 7.36 -2.46 30.17
CA LEU A 327 7.39 -2.08 28.77
C LEU A 327 6.00 -2.16 28.14
N MET A 328 5.30 -3.28 28.31
CA MET A 328 3.95 -3.47 27.78
C MET A 328 2.98 -2.41 28.30
N LYS A 329 2.99 -2.11 29.60
CA LYS A 329 2.19 -1.03 30.19
C LYS A 329 2.46 0.33 29.52
N LYS A 330 3.72 0.64 29.22
CA LYS A 330 4.11 1.89 28.54
C LYS A 330 3.72 1.90 27.06
N ILE A 331 3.87 0.80 26.35
CA ILE A 331 3.43 0.64 24.96
C ILE A 331 1.93 0.91 24.86
N LEU A 332 1.13 0.22 25.67
CA LEU A 332 -0.32 0.40 25.72
C LEU A 332 -0.73 1.81 26.09
N PHE A 333 -0.03 2.45 27.04
CA PHE A 333 -0.28 3.83 27.43
C PHE A 333 -0.19 4.79 26.22
N TYR A 334 0.89 4.69 25.43
CA TYR A 334 1.09 5.58 24.30
C TYR A 334 0.17 5.25 23.12
N LEU A 335 -0.12 3.96 22.88
CA LEU A 335 -1.08 3.56 21.86
C LEU A 335 -2.49 4.07 22.19
N LYS A 336 -2.98 3.85 23.41
CA LYS A 336 -4.29 4.36 23.87
C LYS A 336 -4.36 5.89 23.84
N LYS A 337 -3.29 6.56 24.26
CA LYS A 337 -3.20 8.03 24.18
C LYS A 337 -3.36 8.55 22.75
N ARG A 338 -2.81 7.83 21.75
CA ARG A 338 -2.90 8.21 20.35
C ARG A 338 -4.31 8.07 19.80
N VAL A 339 -4.95 6.94 20.07
CA VAL A 339 -6.31 6.65 19.55
C VAL A 339 -7.44 7.24 20.41
N LYS A 340 -7.12 8.00 21.46
CA LYS A 340 -8.08 8.74 22.32
C LYS A 340 -9.27 7.90 22.80
N GLU A 341 -9.03 6.62 23.06
CA GLU A 341 -10.06 5.64 23.45
C GLU A 341 -11.14 5.32 22.39
N GLU A 342 -11.00 5.85 21.18
CA GLU A 342 -11.89 5.56 20.04
C GLU A 342 -11.67 4.16 19.46
N LEU A 343 -10.56 3.50 19.83
CA LEU A 343 -10.16 2.19 19.34
C LEU A 343 -9.60 1.36 20.51
N ARG A 344 -10.12 0.14 20.71
CA ARG A 344 -9.47 -0.81 21.64
C ARG A 344 -8.18 -1.31 21.02
N VAL A 345 -7.06 -1.20 21.74
CA VAL A 345 -5.75 -1.66 21.28
C VAL A 345 -5.21 -2.71 22.23
N GLU A 346 -4.89 -3.88 21.68
CA GLU A 346 -4.19 -4.97 22.34
C GLU A 346 -2.84 -5.23 21.66
N CYS A 347 -1.89 -5.82 22.41
CA CYS A 347 -0.53 -5.98 21.90
C CYS A 347 0.07 -7.33 22.33
N ILE A 348 0.84 -7.95 21.41
CA ILE A 348 1.72 -9.10 21.68
C ILE A 348 3.15 -8.72 21.31
N LEU A 349 4.06 -8.86 22.25
CA LEU A 349 5.48 -8.56 22.12
C LEU A 349 6.28 -9.86 22.13
N TYR A 350 7.14 -10.07 21.15
CA TYR A 350 7.98 -11.27 21.04
C TYR A 350 9.42 -10.93 20.64
N ALA A 351 10.34 -11.89 20.84
CA ALA A 351 11.69 -11.84 20.33
C ALA A 351 12.14 -13.22 19.82
N ASN A 352 13.10 -13.21 18.89
CA ASN A 352 13.71 -14.43 18.41
C ASN A 352 14.45 -15.13 19.55
N GLY A 353 14.31 -16.44 19.66
CA GLY A 353 14.93 -17.25 20.72
C GLY A 353 14.22 -17.19 22.08
N TYR A 354 13.40 -16.18 22.34
CA TYR A 354 12.65 -16.02 23.60
C TYR A 354 11.16 -16.39 23.46
N GLY A 355 10.61 -16.29 22.28
CA GLY A 355 9.17 -16.43 22.09
C GLY A 355 8.42 -15.19 22.55
N GLU A 356 7.27 -15.38 23.21
CA GLU A 356 6.51 -14.28 23.81
C GLU A 356 7.25 -13.68 24.99
N LEU A 357 7.39 -12.38 24.96
CA LEU A 357 7.98 -11.59 26.04
C LEU A 357 6.93 -10.99 26.97
N ALA A 358 5.85 -10.50 26.38
CA ALA A 358 4.70 -9.97 27.09
C ALA A 358 3.50 -9.84 26.15
N ARG A 359 2.30 -9.83 26.73
CA ARG A 359 1.06 -9.49 26.02
C ARG A 359 0.15 -8.67 26.92
N SER A 360 -0.79 -7.95 26.29
CA SER A 360 -1.89 -7.30 27.02
C SER A 360 -2.97 -8.31 27.41
N ASP A 361 -3.74 -7.99 28.43
CA ASP A 361 -4.72 -8.93 29.03
C ASP A 361 -5.77 -9.41 28.03
N GLY A 362 -6.22 -8.55 27.14
CA GLY A 362 -7.22 -8.87 26.12
C GLY A 362 -6.69 -9.40 24.78
N ALA A 363 -5.37 -9.60 24.65
CA ALA A 363 -4.75 -9.91 23.35
C ALA A 363 -5.22 -11.27 22.79
N VAL A 364 -5.34 -12.29 23.62
CA VAL A 364 -5.77 -13.64 23.19
C VAL A 364 -7.25 -13.63 22.84
N GLU A 365 -8.09 -13.01 23.65
CA GLU A 365 -9.52 -12.85 23.36
C GLU A 365 -9.74 -12.15 22.01
N LEU A 366 -9.02 -11.06 21.79
CA LEU A 366 -9.14 -10.32 20.54
C LEU A 366 -8.66 -11.13 19.34
N LEU A 367 -7.57 -11.89 19.49
CA LEU A 367 -7.08 -12.78 18.45
C LEU A 367 -8.14 -13.84 18.04
N GLU A 368 -8.83 -14.44 19.02
CA GLU A 368 -9.89 -15.41 18.73
C GLU A 368 -11.09 -14.75 18.02
N ARG A 369 -11.43 -13.51 18.39
CA ARG A 369 -12.48 -12.74 17.68
C ARG A 369 -12.10 -12.46 16.23
N ILE A 370 -10.85 -12.04 15.96
CA ILE A 370 -10.35 -11.81 14.60
C ILE A 370 -10.45 -13.08 13.77
N ARG A 371 -10.10 -14.24 14.35
CA ARG A 371 -10.24 -15.54 13.66
C ARG A 371 -11.69 -15.86 13.32
N GLY A 372 -12.58 -15.71 14.29
CA GLY A 372 -14.00 -16.02 14.10
C GLY A 372 -14.63 -15.16 13.00
N GLU A 373 -14.29 -13.88 12.91
CA GLU A 373 -14.76 -13.02 11.80
C GLU A 373 -14.23 -13.49 10.44
N GLU A 374 -12.94 -13.82 10.33
CA GLU A 374 -12.34 -14.26 9.08
C GLU A 374 -12.88 -15.64 8.60
N GLU A 375 -13.28 -16.53 9.51
CA GLU A 375 -13.89 -17.83 9.19
C GLU A 375 -15.35 -17.70 8.73
N HIS A 376 -16.07 -16.70 9.22
CA HIS A 376 -17.46 -16.45 8.83
C HIS A 376 -17.60 -15.72 7.48
N LEU A 377 -16.54 -15.07 7.01
CA LEU A 377 -16.54 -14.28 5.77
C LEU A 377 -15.95 -15.06 4.57
N GLN A 378 -15.44 -16.27 4.78
CA GLN A 378 -14.99 -17.21 3.74
C GLN A 378 -16.11 -18.18 3.35
#